data_5ee8028301a8e2c3f25847c085ae4078
#
_entry.id   5ee8028301a8e2c3f25847c085ae4078
#
_cell.length_a   1.000
_cell.length_b   1.000
_cell.length_c   1.000
_cell.angle_alpha   90.00
_cell.angle_beta   90.00
_cell.angle_gamma   90.00
#
_symmetry.space_group_name_H-M   'P 1'
#
loop_
_entity.id
_entity.type
_entity.pdbx_description
1 polymer ?
#
loop_
_entity_poly.entity_id
_entity_poly.type
_entity_poly.pdbx_seq_one_letter_code
_entity_poly.pdbx_strand_id
1 'polypeptide(L)'
;MAFNLRNRNFLKLLDFTPREIQHMLELSAELKKAKYGGYEQPRLTGKNIALIFEKSSTRTRCAFEVAAFDQGAQVSYIGPSGSQIGHKESMKDTARVLGRMYDGIQYRGFGQDIVEELGAYAGVPVWNGLTNEFHPTQILADFLTMLEHGQGKKLNEISFAYLGDARNNMGNSLMVGAAKMGMDIRLVAPKAFWPEAELVETCQQIAAETGATITLTEDVNDGVKGCDFLYTDVWVSMGEAQEAWEERVKQLLPYQINMDVVKATGNPTVKFMHCLPAFHNDETTVGKQVAEQYGLKGLEVTEEVFESEYSIVFDEAENRMHTIKAVMVATLGN
;
A
#
# COMPACT_ATOMS: atom_id res chain seq x y z
N MET A 1 14.11 -13.64 -20.20
CA MET A 1 15.25 -12.75 -19.86
C MET A 1 15.28 -12.63 -18.35
N ALA A 2 16.47 -12.75 -17.73
CA ALA A 2 16.62 -12.45 -16.31
C ALA A 2 16.46 -10.94 -16.12
N PHE A 3 15.68 -10.54 -15.10
CA PHE A 3 15.59 -9.14 -14.69
C PHE A 3 16.77 -8.78 -13.81
N ASN A 4 17.31 -7.60 -13.99
CA ASN A 4 18.30 -7.04 -13.10
C ASN A 4 17.73 -5.77 -12.47
N LEU A 5 17.18 -5.91 -11.27
CA LEU A 5 16.67 -4.80 -10.47
C LEU A 5 17.71 -4.28 -9.47
N ARG A 6 18.92 -4.84 -9.49
CA ARG A 6 19.98 -4.46 -8.55
C ARG A 6 20.27 -2.95 -8.61
N ASN A 7 20.39 -2.35 -7.45
CA ASN A 7 20.60 -0.92 -7.23
C ASN A 7 19.47 0.00 -7.75
N ARG A 8 18.29 -0.56 -8.10
CA ARG A 8 17.14 0.27 -8.44
C ARG A 8 16.41 0.74 -7.18
N ASN A 9 15.94 1.98 -7.23
CA ASN A 9 15.00 2.50 -6.24
C ASN A 9 13.61 1.88 -6.46
N PHE A 10 12.82 1.82 -5.37
CA PHE A 10 11.42 1.40 -5.41
C PHE A 10 10.54 2.51 -4.84
N LEU A 11 10.25 3.54 -5.64
CA LEU A 11 9.60 4.77 -5.19
C LEU A 11 8.10 4.82 -5.53
N LYS A 12 7.72 4.33 -6.71
CA LYS A 12 6.34 4.21 -7.19
C LYS A 12 6.25 3.12 -8.26
N LEU A 13 5.09 2.50 -8.44
CA LEU A 13 4.89 1.45 -9.45
C LEU A 13 4.93 1.96 -10.89
N LEU A 14 4.76 3.27 -11.10
CA LEU A 14 4.95 3.89 -12.41
C LEU A 14 6.35 3.64 -12.99
N ASP A 15 7.37 3.51 -12.13
CA ASP A 15 8.78 3.32 -12.52
C ASP A 15 9.09 1.89 -12.98
N PHE A 16 8.12 0.99 -12.91
CA PHE A 16 8.31 -0.44 -13.21
C PHE A 16 7.43 -0.90 -14.37
N THR A 17 7.96 -1.84 -15.14
CA THR A 17 7.18 -2.55 -16.15
C THR A 17 6.28 -3.61 -15.51
N PRO A 18 5.19 -4.03 -16.18
CA PRO A 18 4.34 -5.13 -15.69
C PRO A 18 5.13 -6.41 -15.38
N ARG A 19 6.14 -6.72 -16.18
CA ARG A 19 6.99 -7.91 -15.99
C ARG A 19 7.89 -7.81 -14.76
N GLU A 20 8.39 -6.62 -14.43
CA GLU A 20 9.19 -6.39 -13.21
C GLU A 20 8.31 -6.50 -11.96
N ILE A 21 7.08 -5.98 -12.01
CA ILE A 21 6.10 -6.12 -10.91
C ILE A 21 5.75 -7.60 -10.72
N GLN A 22 5.44 -8.32 -11.80
CA GLN A 22 5.15 -9.76 -11.76
C GLN A 22 6.32 -10.56 -11.14
N HIS A 23 7.55 -10.25 -11.53
CA HIS A 23 8.74 -10.89 -10.96
C HIS A 23 8.86 -10.66 -9.44
N MET A 24 8.59 -9.44 -8.96
CA MET A 24 8.59 -9.15 -7.51
C MET A 24 7.50 -9.93 -6.77
N LEU A 25 6.33 -10.12 -7.35
CA LEU A 25 5.25 -10.92 -6.79
C LEU A 25 5.62 -12.42 -6.74
N GLU A 26 6.20 -12.95 -7.83
CA GLU A 26 6.67 -14.34 -7.87
C GLU A 26 7.77 -14.60 -6.83
N LEU A 27 8.74 -13.68 -6.71
CA LEU A 27 9.78 -13.74 -5.69
C LEU A 27 9.20 -13.65 -4.28
N SER A 28 8.16 -12.85 -4.07
CA SER A 28 7.46 -12.75 -2.79
C SER A 28 6.83 -14.08 -2.38
N ALA A 29 6.13 -14.72 -3.31
CA ALA A 29 5.52 -16.02 -3.09
C ALA A 29 6.57 -17.12 -2.82
N GLU A 30 7.69 -17.11 -3.56
CA GLU A 30 8.83 -18.01 -3.34
C GLU A 30 9.40 -17.85 -1.93
N LEU A 31 9.71 -16.61 -1.51
CA LEU A 31 10.30 -16.32 -0.21
C LEU A 31 9.31 -16.63 0.94
N LYS A 32 8.02 -16.35 0.76
CA LYS A 32 6.95 -16.73 1.70
C LYS A 32 6.93 -18.25 1.90
N LYS A 33 6.90 -19.01 0.80
CA LYS A 33 6.93 -20.46 0.82
C LYS A 33 8.20 -21.00 1.48
N ALA A 34 9.36 -20.41 1.19
CA ALA A 34 10.64 -20.83 1.76
C ALA A 34 10.69 -20.61 3.27
N LYS A 35 10.18 -19.45 3.77
CA LYS A 35 10.09 -19.13 5.19
C LYS A 35 9.25 -20.16 5.94
N TYR A 36 8.03 -20.42 5.49
CA TYR A 36 7.14 -21.38 6.15
C TYR A 36 7.57 -22.85 5.96
N GLY A 37 8.27 -23.13 4.88
CA GLY A 37 8.88 -24.45 4.65
C GLY A 37 10.17 -24.70 5.44
N GLY A 38 10.71 -23.69 6.13
CA GLY A 38 11.92 -23.80 6.96
C GLY A 38 13.22 -23.93 6.15
N TYR A 39 13.22 -23.53 4.86
CA TYR A 39 14.40 -23.61 3.98
C TYR A 39 14.83 -22.26 3.39
N GLU A 40 14.30 -21.16 3.93
CA GLU A 40 14.67 -19.82 3.49
C GLU A 40 16.18 -19.58 3.68
N GLN A 41 16.83 -19.08 2.63
CA GLN A 41 18.26 -18.75 2.67
C GLN A 41 18.43 -17.23 2.72
N PRO A 42 19.26 -16.70 3.64
CA PRO A 42 19.53 -15.27 3.73
C PRO A 42 20.33 -14.77 2.52
N ARG A 43 19.80 -13.78 1.82
CA ARG A 43 20.39 -13.15 0.60
C ARG A 43 20.94 -11.75 0.86
N LEU A 44 20.79 -11.21 2.08
CA LEU A 44 21.22 -9.88 2.48
C LEU A 44 22.22 -9.90 3.65
N THR A 45 22.92 -11.01 3.82
CA THR A 45 23.90 -11.17 4.91
C THR A 45 24.96 -10.06 4.86
N GLY A 46 25.17 -9.39 6.01
CA GLY A 46 26.14 -8.30 6.17
C GLY A 46 25.67 -6.94 5.64
N LYS A 47 24.42 -6.83 5.16
CA LYS A 47 23.84 -5.57 4.72
C LYS A 47 23.29 -4.77 5.90
N ASN A 48 23.45 -3.45 5.84
CA ASN A 48 22.92 -2.51 6.82
C ASN A 48 21.88 -1.60 6.13
N ILE A 49 20.70 -1.47 6.73
CA ILE A 49 19.57 -0.74 6.16
C ILE A 49 19.14 0.37 7.11
N ALA A 50 19.01 1.60 6.61
CA ALA A 50 18.42 2.69 7.33
C ALA A 50 16.90 2.72 7.13
N LEU A 51 16.13 2.80 8.23
CA LEU A 51 14.68 2.95 8.21
C LEU A 51 14.32 4.36 8.70
N ILE A 52 14.04 5.28 7.77
CA ILE A 52 13.68 6.67 8.05
C ILE A 52 12.17 6.79 8.17
N PHE A 53 11.69 7.29 9.29
CA PHE A 53 10.27 7.52 9.57
C PHE A 53 10.04 8.96 10.02
N GLU A 54 9.44 9.79 9.18
CA GLU A 54 8.88 11.09 9.56
C GLU A 54 7.42 10.95 10.05
N LYS A 55 6.73 9.90 9.57
CA LYS A 55 5.42 9.45 10.07
C LYS A 55 5.56 8.08 10.73
N SER A 56 5.08 7.95 11.96
CA SER A 56 5.11 6.68 12.69
C SER A 56 4.31 5.58 11.98
N SER A 57 4.75 4.35 12.12
CA SER A 57 4.02 3.18 11.61
C SER A 57 4.53 1.90 12.28
N THR A 58 3.62 1.16 12.91
CA THR A 58 3.93 -0.17 13.46
C THR A 58 4.16 -1.18 12.35
N ARG A 59 3.22 -1.33 11.43
CA ARG A 59 3.26 -2.36 10.38
C ARG A 59 4.43 -2.21 9.42
N THR A 60 4.64 -1.00 8.87
CA THR A 60 5.75 -0.77 7.94
C THR A 60 7.10 -1.00 8.61
N ARG A 61 7.26 -0.55 9.86
CA ARG A 61 8.47 -0.79 10.64
C ARG A 61 8.72 -2.28 10.84
N CYS A 62 7.76 -2.99 11.43
CA CYS A 62 7.88 -4.43 11.69
C CYS A 62 8.13 -5.23 10.40
N ALA A 63 7.44 -4.88 9.30
CA ALA A 63 7.60 -5.58 8.03
C ALA A 63 9.03 -5.43 7.47
N PHE A 64 9.61 -4.23 7.49
CA PHE A 64 11.01 -4.03 7.06
C PHE A 64 12.01 -4.68 8.01
N GLU A 65 11.83 -4.53 9.33
CA GLU A 65 12.73 -5.12 10.32
C GLU A 65 12.77 -6.65 10.20
N VAL A 66 11.60 -7.30 10.22
CA VAL A 66 11.52 -8.77 10.15
C VAL A 66 11.99 -9.28 8.79
N ALA A 67 11.62 -8.63 7.69
CA ALA A 67 12.09 -9.00 6.36
C ALA A 67 13.62 -8.91 6.23
N ALA A 68 14.23 -7.86 6.79
CA ALA A 68 15.68 -7.69 6.83
C ALA A 68 16.37 -8.76 7.68
N PHE A 69 15.85 -9.04 8.88
CA PHE A 69 16.39 -10.06 9.78
C PHE A 69 16.31 -11.46 9.18
N ASP A 70 15.19 -11.83 8.57
CA ASP A 70 15.05 -13.11 7.87
C ASP A 70 16.11 -13.30 6.78
N GLN A 71 16.53 -12.22 6.16
CA GLN A 71 17.52 -12.22 5.08
C GLN A 71 18.97 -11.95 5.55
N GLY A 72 19.20 -11.87 6.87
CA GLY A 72 20.54 -11.70 7.46
C GLY A 72 21.06 -10.26 7.42
N ALA A 73 20.23 -9.28 7.15
CA ALA A 73 20.57 -7.86 7.23
C ALA A 73 20.34 -7.29 8.63
N GLN A 74 20.93 -6.13 8.89
CA GLN A 74 20.72 -5.34 10.10
C GLN A 74 19.99 -4.05 9.74
N VAL A 75 19.22 -3.49 10.70
CA VAL A 75 18.49 -2.25 10.50
C VAL A 75 18.80 -1.23 11.58
N SER A 76 18.79 0.05 11.19
CA SER A 76 18.80 1.20 12.11
C SER A 76 17.51 1.98 11.92
N TYR A 77 16.73 2.10 12.98
CA TYR A 77 15.53 2.91 12.96
C TYR A 77 15.83 4.38 13.29
N ILE A 78 15.45 5.27 12.38
CA ILE A 78 15.59 6.73 12.50
C ILE A 78 14.18 7.32 12.52
N GLY A 79 13.69 7.54 13.74
CA GLY A 79 12.32 8.05 13.97
C GLY A 79 12.23 9.58 13.89
N PRO A 80 11.01 10.13 14.06
CA PRO A 80 10.76 11.58 14.00
C PRO A 80 11.48 12.37 15.08
N SER A 81 11.77 11.73 16.22
CA SER A 81 12.53 12.32 17.32
C SER A 81 13.96 11.81 17.31
N GLY A 82 14.92 12.72 17.44
CA GLY A 82 16.35 12.39 17.56
C GLY A 82 17.15 12.42 16.25
N SER A 83 16.54 12.83 15.13
CA SER A 83 17.24 13.13 13.88
C SER A 83 17.26 14.63 13.61
N GLN A 84 18.23 15.08 12.77
CA GLN A 84 18.32 16.46 12.30
C GLN A 84 17.73 16.64 10.90
N ILE A 85 17.16 15.57 10.33
CA ILE A 85 16.59 15.52 8.98
C ILE A 85 15.48 16.56 8.86
N GLY A 86 15.57 17.41 7.84
CA GLY A 86 14.59 18.47 7.59
C GLY A 86 14.67 19.68 8.55
N HIS A 87 15.50 19.65 9.59
CA HIS A 87 15.70 20.77 10.52
C HIS A 87 17.00 21.53 10.29
N LYS A 88 18.14 20.83 10.41
CA LYS A 88 19.49 21.42 10.22
C LYS A 88 20.23 20.81 9.04
N GLU A 89 19.71 19.74 8.47
CA GLU A 89 20.29 19.03 7.35
C GLU A 89 19.26 18.87 6.24
N SER A 90 19.64 19.16 5.00
CA SER A 90 18.79 18.95 3.84
C SER A 90 18.59 17.46 3.56
N MET A 91 17.48 17.08 2.92
CA MET A 91 17.25 15.68 2.51
C MET A 91 18.38 15.20 1.58
N LYS A 92 18.88 16.06 0.71
CA LYS A 92 19.98 15.79 -0.19
C LYS A 92 21.29 15.46 0.52
N ASP A 93 21.63 16.18 1.59
CA ASP A 93 22.84 15.92 2.36
C ASP A 93 22.66 14.67 3.24
N THR A 94 21.50 14.50 3.85
CA THR A 94 21.13 13.26 4.53
C THR A 94 21.28 12.05 3.61
N ALA A 95 20.79 12.13 2.38
CA ALA A 95 20.90 11.06 1.39
C ALA A 95 22.37 10.68 1.13
N ARG A 96 23.22 11.69 0.92
CA ARG A 96 24.66 11.49 0.66
C ARG A 96 25.41 10.88 1.84
N VAL A 97 25.06 11.30 3.06
CA VAL A 97 25.67 10.77 4.30
C VAL A 97 25.25 9.32 4.51
N LEU A 98 23.93 9.06 4.50
CA LEU A 98 23.41 7.73 4.77
C LEU A 98 23.78 6.73 3.68
N GLY A 99 23.78 7.14 2.42
CA GLY A 99 24.23 6.28 1.31
C GLY A 99 25.71 5.86 1.35
N ARG A 100 26.54 6.49 2.23
CA ARG A 100 27.93 6.07 2.50
C ARG A 100 28.06 5.15 3.71
N MET A 101 27.01 5.05 4.54
CA MET A 101 26.98 4.25 5.76
C MET A 101 26.14 2.99 5.60
N TYR A 102 25.08 3.06 4.79
CA TYR A 102 24.09 2.01 4.63
C TYR A 102 24.10 1.46 3.20
N ASP A 103 23.68 0.23 3.05
CA ASP A 103 23.53 -0.45 1.76
C ASP A 103 22.18 -0.17 1.09
N GLY A 104 21.19 0.23 1.87
CA GLY A 104 19.84 0.59 1.40
C GLY A 104 19.11 1.47 2.40
N ILE A 105 18.12 2.23 1.93
CA ILE A 105 17.40 3.22 2.74
C ILE A 105 15.89 3.05 2.49
N GLN A 106 15.13 2.86 3.55
CA GLN A 106 13.66 2.98 3.50
C GLN A 106 13.27 4.38 4.01
N TYR A 107 12.29 4.98 3.34
CA TYR A 107 11.68 6.24 3.77
C TYR A 107 10.17 6.09 3.90
N ARG A 108 9.61 6.64 4.99
CA ARG A 108 8.18 6.83 5.19
C ARG A 108 7.93 8.23 5.74
N GLY A 109 7.23 9.06 4.97
CA GLY A 109 7.03 10.46 5.35
C GLY A 109 5.93 11.17 4.59
N PHE A 110 6.23 12.35 4.09
CA PHE A 110 5.28 13.27 3.52
C PHE A 110 5.31 13.26 1.98
N GLY A 111 6.00 14.19 1.35
CA GLY A 111 5.97 14.37 -0.10
C GLY A 111 6.72 13.30 -0.89
N GLN A 112 6.21 12.99 -2.07
CA GLN A 112 6.90 12.10 -3.02
C GLN A 112 8.22 12.70 -3.50
N ASP A 113 8.29 14.00 -3.64
CA ASP A 113 9.50 14.75 -3.98
C ASP A 113 10.66 14.49 -3.00
N ILE A 114 10.35 14.35 -1.71
CA ILE A 114 11.33 14.05 -0.66
C ILE A 114 11.99 12.68 -0.88
N VAL A 115 11.19 11.64 -1.12
CA VAL A 115 11.73 10.30 -1.35
C VAL A 115 12.42 10.18 -2.71
N GLU A 116 11.99 10.95 -3.71
CA GLU A 116 12.65 11.03 -5.01
C GLU A 116 14.01 11.74 -4.91
N GLU A 117 14.11 12.84 -4.13
CA GLU A 117 15.38 13.48 -3.82
C GLU A 117 16.34 12.52 -3.09
N LEU A 118 15.83 11.81 -2.07
CA LEU A 118 16.60 10.78 -1.37
C LEU A 118 17.13 9.72 -2.36
N GLY A 119 16.28 9.21 -3.23
CA GLY A 119 16.65 8.23 -4.26
C GLY A 119 17.66 8.73 -5.27
N ALA A 120 17.62 10.01 -5.62
CA ALA A 120 18.53 10.63 -6.58
C ALA A 120 19.96 10.81 -6.02
N TYR A 121 20.13 10.99 -4.72
CA TYR A 121 21.42 11.36 -4.12
C TYR A 121 22.02 10.31 -3.18
N ALA A 122 21.28 9.28 -2.78
CA ALA A 122 21.78 8.26 -1.85
C ALA A 122 22.90 7.37 -2.46
N GLY A 123 22.84 7.07 -3.76
CA GLY A 123 23.78 6.15 -4.42
C GLY A 123 23.58 4.67 -4.01
N VAL A 124 22.56 4.37 -3.22
CA VAL A 124 22.11 3.03 -2.82
C VAL A 124 20.59 2.93 -3.06
N PRO A 125 20.00 1.72 -3.12
CA PRO A 125 18.56 1.57 -3.27
C PRO A 125 17.77 2.31 -2.19
N VAL A 126 16.75 3.04 -2.61
CA VAL A 126 15.78 3.71 -1.73
C VAL A 126 14.41 3.10 -1.96
N TRP A 127 13.71 2.77 -0.87
CA TRP A 127 12.39 2.15 -0.90
C TRP A 127 11.35 3.05 -0.23
N ASN A 128 10.29 3.36 -0.97
CA ASN A 128 9.17 4.14 -0.46
C ASN A 128 8.26 3.28 0.42
N GLY A 129 8.32 3.48 1.73
CA GLY A 129 7.44 2.85 2.71
C GLY A 129 6.05 3.49 2.80
N LEU A 130 5.90 4.74 2.39
CA LEU A 130 4.70 5.54 2.16
C LEU A 130 5.06 7.01 1.98
N THR A 131 4.44 7.65 1.00
CA THR A 131 4.31 9.12 0.90
C THR A 131 2.83 9.53 0.85
N ASN A 132 2.55 10.83 0.75
CA ASN A 132 1.18 11.30 0.56
C ASN A 132 0.58 10.84 -0.77
N GLU A 133 1.42 10.68 -1.79
CA GLU A 133 1.03 10.38 -3.16
C GLU A 133 1.01 8.89 -3.46
N PHE A 134 1.98 8.11 -2.89
CA PHE A 134 2.13 6.70 -3.23
C PHE A 134 2.50 5.80 -2.04
N HIS A 135 2.03 4.55 -2.13
CA HIS A 135 2.38 3.47 -1.18
C HIS A 135 2.69 2.15 -1.92
N PRO A 136 3.77 2.11 -2.74
CA PRO A 136 4.01 0.99 -3.65
C PRO A 136 4.22 -0.36 -2.95
N THR A 137 4.79 -0.36 -1.74
CA THR A 137 4.99 -1.60 -0.97
C THR A 137 3.69 -2.22 -0.47
N GLN A 138 2.63 -1.41 -0.27
CA GLN A 138 1.29 -1.91 0.05
C GLN A 138 0.70 -2.64 -1.16
N ILE A 139 0.80 -2.04 -2.35
CA ILE A 139 0.16 -2.59 -3.56
C ILE A 139 0.72 -3.96 -3.93
N LEU A 140 2.02 -4.19 -3.74
CA LEU A 140 2.57 -5.54 -3.93
C LEU A 140 1.96 -6.56 -2.96
N ALA A 141 1.73 -6.16 -1.70
CA ALA A 141 1.08 -7.02 -0.71
C ALA A 141 -0.38 -7.28 -1.07
N ASP A 142 -1.10 -6.25 -1.50
CA ASP A 142 -2.48 -6.37 -1.93
C ASP A 142 -2.61 -7.35 -3.10
N PHE A 143 -1.75 -7.21 -4.11
CA PHE A 143 -1.77 -8.10 -5.28
C PHE A 143 -1.34 -9.53 -4.95
N LEU A 144 -0.37 -9.73 -4.07
CA LEU A 144 -0.04 -11.06 -3.58
C LEU A 144 -1.22 -11.70 -2.85
N THR A 145 -1.91 -10.93 -2.01
CA THR A 145 -3.11 -11.37 -1.28
C THR A 145 -4.26 -11.68 -2.25
N MET A 146 -4.47 -10.84 -3.25
CA MET A 146 -5.47 -11.09 -4.29
C MET A 146 -5.17 -12.37 -5.08
N LEU A 147 -3.90 -12.67 -5.39
CA LEU A 147 -3.50 -13.92 -6.03
C LEU A 147 -3.73 -15.15 -5.14
N GLU A 148 -3.50 -15.02 -3.82
CA GLU A 148 -3.70 -16.11 -2.85
C GLU A 148 -5.20 -16.42 -2.63
N HIS A 149 -6.07 -15.40 -2.65
CA HIS A 149 -7.51 -15.52 -2.39
C HIS A 149 -8.38 -15.45 -3.65
N GLY A 150 -7.80 -15.18 -4.82
CA GLY A 150 -8.51 -15.00 -6.09
C GLY A 150 -8.90 -16.29 -6.81
N GLN A 151 -8.93 -17.44 -6.13
CA GLN A 151 -9.39 -18.73 -6.67
C GLN A 151 -8.66 -19.16 -7.96
N GLY A 152 -7.37 -18.90 -8.04
CA GLY A 152 -6.54 -19.25 -9.19
C GLY A 152 -6.60 -18.27 -10.36
N LYS A 153 -7.33 -17.16 -10.23
CA LYS A 153 -7.31 -16.06 -11.20
C LYS A 153 -5.93 -15.42 -11.26
N LYS A 154 -5.55 -14.99 -12.47
CA LYS A 154 -4.42 -14.08 -12.66
C LYS A 154 -4.86 -12.65 -12.37
N LEU A 155 -3.92 -11.73 -12.13
CA LEU A 155 -4.24 -10.33 -11.83
C LEU A 155 -5.12 -9.68 -12.91
N ASN A 156 -4.86 -9.95 -14.18
CA ASN A 156 -5.65 -9.43 -15.29
C ASN A 156 -7.05 -10.06 -15.43
N GLU A 157 -7.41 -11.01 -14.59
CA GLU A 157 -8.75 -11.62 -14.50
C GLU A 157 -9.50 -11.19 -13.24
N ILE A 158 -8.84 -10.37 -12.39
CA ILE A 158 -9.38 -9.87 -11.12
C ILE A 158 -10.04 -8.52 -11.35
N SER A 159 -11.24 -8.38 -10.79
CA SER A 159 -11.94 -7.10 -10.64
C SER A 159 -12.07 -6.71 -9.17
N PHE A 160 -11.84 -5.44 -8.85
CA PHE A 160 -11.98 -4.95 -7.50
C PHE A 160 -12.45 -3.49 -7.45
N ALA A 161 -13.14 -3.15 -6.36
CA ALA A 161 -13.59 -1.79 -6.12
C ALA A 161 -12.87 -1.20 -4.90
N TYR A 162 -12.35 0.02 -5.05
CA TYR A 162 -11.89 0.84 -3.94
C TYR A 162 -12.97 1.88 -3.60
N LEU A 163 -13.45 1.88 -2.35
CA LEU A 163 -14.50 2.77 -1.88
C LEU A 163 -13.94 3.77 -0.87
N GLY A 164 -14.23 5.06 -1.04
CA GLY A 164 -13.82 6.11 -0.11
C GLY A 164 -13.01 7.23 -0.74
N ASP A 165 -12.02 7.81 -0.04
CA ASP A 165 -11.17 8.87 -0.60
C ASP A 165 -10.13 8.29 -1.56
N ALA A 166 -10.38 8.40 -2.85
CA ALA A 166 -9.50 7.87 -3.89
C ALA A 166 -8.36 8.83 -4.30
N ARG A 167 -8.28 10.03 -3.72
CA ARG A 167 -7.20 11.01 -3.97
C ARG A 167 -5.92 10.70 -3.20
N ASN A 168 -6.01 9.86 -2.18
CA ASN A 168 -4.88 9.54 -1.30
C ASN A 168 -3.90 8.55 -1.95
N ASN A 169 -2.82 8.24 -1.22
CA ASN A 169 -1.79 7.32 -1.71
C ASN A 169 -2.31 5.93 -2.06
N MET A 170 -3.35 5.42 -1.37
CA MET A 170 -3.93 4.10 -1.68
C MET A 170 -4.72 4.13 -2.98
N GLY A 171 -5.64 5.09 -3.15
CA GLY A 171 -6.39 5.23 -4.40
C GLY A 171 -5.46 5.40 -5.60
N ASN A 172 -4.49 6.29 -5.49
CA ASN A 172 -3.48 6.52 -6.53
C ASN A 172 -2.67 5.25 -6.85
N SER A 173 -2.14 4.59 -5.84
CA SER A 173 -1.26 3.44 -6.03
C SER A 173 -1.99 2.19 -6.53
N LEU A 174 -3.23 1.96 -6.06
CA LEU A 174 -4.08 0.88 -6.56
C LEU A 174 -4.43 1.09 -8.03
N MET A 175 -4.77 2.34 -8.42
CA MET A 175 -5.06 2.68 -9.82
C MET A 175 -3.83 2.45 -10.71
N VAL A 176 -2.66 2.92 -10.30
CA VAL A 176 -1.40 2.69 -11.02
C VAL A 176 -1.08 1.21 -11.14
N GLY A 177 -1.16 0.47 -10.04
CA GLY A 177 -0.89 -0.95 -10.01
C GLY A 177 -1.84 -1.74 -10.91
N ALA A 178 -3.14 -1.46 -10.83
CA ALA A 178 -4.16 -2.09 -11.67
C ALA A 178 -3.94 -1.79 -13.16
N ALA A 179 -3.64 -0.53 -13.51
CA ALA A 179 -3.29 -0.15 -14.87
C ALA A 179 -2.11 -0.96 -15.40
N LYS A 180 -1.03 -1.11 -14.60
CA LYS A 180 0.16 -1.90 -14.96
C LYS A 180 -0.14 -3.38 -15.13
N MET A 181 -0.99 -3.96 -14.29
CA MET A 181 -1.23 -5.40 -14.26
C MET A 181 -2.44 -5.88 -15.09
N GLY A 182 -3.09 -4.97 -15.82
CA GLY A 182 -4.22 -5.29 -16.68
C GLY A 182 -5.51 -5.63 -15.95
N MET A 183 -5.70 -5.12 -14.70
CA MET A 183 -6.83 -5.44 -13.83
C MET A 183 -8.05 -4.56 -14.13
N ASP A 184 -9.23 -4.97 -13.66
CA ASP A 184 -10.43 -4.11 -13.60
C ASP A 184 -10.50 -3.46 -12.20
N ILE A 185 -10.22 -2.15 -12.15
CA ILE A 185 -10.34 -1.35 -10.92
C ILE A 185 -11.49 -0.34 -11.06
N ARG A 186 -12.29 -0.22 -10.00
CA ARG A 186 -13.35 0.76 -9.89
C ARG A 186 -13.13 1.62 -8.65
N LEU A 187 -12.89 2.92 -8.88
CA LEU A 187 -12.75 3.92 -7.82
C LEU A 187 -14.15 4.49 -7.55
N VAL A 188 -14.73 4.06 -6.44
CA VAL A 188 -16.12 4.37 -6.05
C VAL A 188 -16.08 5.44 -4.97
N ALA A 189 -16.25 6.69 -5.39
CA ALA A 189 -16.08 7.86 -4.53
C ALA A 189 -16.89 9.05 -5.07
N PRO A 190 -17.23 10.04 -4.22
CA PRO A 190 -17.71 11.32 -4.71
C PRO A 190 -16.68 11.93 -5.67
N LYS A 191 -17.13 12.61 -6.72
CA LYS A 191 -16.25 13.20 -7.73
C LYS A 191 -15.14 14.11 -7.13
N ALA A 192 -15.43 14.77 -6.02
CA ALA A 192 -14.46 15.61 -5.30
C ALA A 192 -13.30 14.79 -4.66
N PHE A 193 -13.44 13.47 -4.58
CA PHE A 193 -12.45 12.54 -4.02
C PHE A 193 -11.84 11.61 -5.08
N TRP A 194 -11.98 11.93 -6.35
CA TRP A 194 -11.29 11.21 -7.42
C TRP A 194 -9.81 11.63 -7.49
N PRO A 195 -8.92 10.76 -7.97
CA PRO A 195 -7.52 11.09 -8.20
C PRO A 195 -7.36 12.29 -9.15
N GLU A 196 -6.21 12.93 -9.08
CA GLU A 196 -5.86 14.02 -9.99
C GLU A 196 -5.97 13.59 -11.46
N ALA A 197 -6.54 14.47 -12.30
CA ALA A 197 -6.84 14.16 -13.70
C ALA A 197 -5.60 13.71 -14.51
N GLU A 198 -4.43 14.29 -14.25
CA GLU A 198 -3.17 13.94 -14.91
C GLU A 198 -2.75 12.50 -14.60
N LEU A 199 -2.92 12.05 -13.36
CA LEU A 199 -2.63 10.68 -12.97
C LEU A 199 -3.63 9.70 -13.60
N VAL A 200 -4.91 10.06 -13.64
CA VAL A 200 -5.96 9.26 -14.29
C VAL A 200 -5.64 9.09 -15.78
N GLU A 201 -5.28 10.17 -16.48
CA GLU A 201 -4.91 10.13 -17.90
C GLU A 201 -3.69 9.23 -18.13
N THR A 202 -2.66 9.37 -17.29
CA THR A 202 -1.46 8.50 -17.34
C THR A 202 -1.84 7.04 -17.18
N CYS A 203 -2.70 6.71 -16.21
CA CYS A 203 -3.15 5.34 -15.98
C CYS A 203 -4.02 4.81 -17.11
N GLN A 204 -4.86 5.64 -17.73
CA GLN A 204 -5.66 5.26 -18.90
C GLN A 204 -4.78 4.95 -20.12
N GLN A 205 -3.69 5.70 -20.34
CA GLN A 205 -2.72 5.40 -21.39
C GLN A 205 -2.04 4.05 -21.16
N ILE A 206 -1.62 3.75 -19.92
CA ILE A 206 -1.07 2.45 -19.56
C ILE A 206 -2.11 1.34 -19.74
N ALA A 207 -3.35 1.59 -19.34
CA ALA A 207 -4.46 0.63 -19.46
C ALA A 207 -4.75 0.25 -20.92
N ALA A 208 -4.62 1.20 -21.85
CA ALA A 208 -4.76 0.93 -23.27
C ALA A 208 -3.72 -0.08 -23.81
N GLU A 209 -2.54 -0.14 -23.20
CA GLU A 209 -1.48 -1.09 -23.57
C GLU A 209 -1.62 -2.44 -22.85
N THR A 210 -2.10 -2.45 -21.62
CA THR A 210 -2.15 -3.64 -20.77
C THR A 210 -3.48 -4.38 -20.80
N GLY A 211 -4.54 -3.72 -21.28
CA GLY A 211 -5.92 -4.23 -21.27
C GLY A 211 -6.64 -3.99 -19.93
N ALA A 212 -6.10 -3.16 -19.05
CA ALA A 212 -6.77 -2.81 -17.80
C ALA A 212 -8.06 -1.99 -18.05
N THR A 213 -9.00 -2.10 -17.12
CA THR A 213 -10.20 -1.25 -17.08
C THR A 213 -10.14 -0.37 -15.85
N ILE A 214 -10.29 0.95 -16.02
CA ILE A 214 -10.31 1.93 -14.94
C ILE A 214 -11.64 2.66 -14.99
N THR A 215 -12.45 2.50 -13.95
CA THR A 215 -13.76 3.15 -13.83
C THR A 215 -13.77 4.07 -12.62
N LEU A 216 -14.19 5.32 -12.81
CA LEU A 216 -14.50 6.26 -11.73
C LEU A 216 -16.01 6.43 -11.67
N THR A 217 -16.62 6.19 -10.52
CA THR A 217 -18.07 6.27 -10.36
C THR A 217 -18.45 6.77 -8.96
N GLU A 218 -19.60 7.43 -8.88
CA GLU A 218 -20.24 7.81 -7.62
C GLU A 218 -21.29 6.78 -7.20
N ASP A 219 -21.69 5.86 -8.11
CA ASP A 219 -22.67 4.81 -7.83
C ASP A 219 -22.02 3.60 -7.18
N VAL A 220 -22.36 3.34 -5.92
CA VAL A 220 -21.82 2.22 -5.14
C VAL A 220 -22.26 0.88 -5.71
N ASN A 221 -23.55 0.72 -6.06
CA ASN A 221 -24.09 -0.56 -6.51
C ASN A 221 -23.49 -0.99 -7.85
N ASP A 222 -23.41 -0.07 -8.80
CA ASP A 222 -22.79 -0.34 -10.10
C ASP A 222 -21.27 -0.55 -9.95
N GLY A 223 -20.63 0.24 -9.08
CA GLY A 223 -19.19 0.16 -8.83
C GLY A 223 -18.73 -1.16 -8.24
N VAL A 224 -19.52 -1.78 -7.35
CA VAL A 224 -19.10 -3.03 -6.69
C VAL A 224 -19.57 -4.30 -7.39
N LYS A 225 -20.50 -4.17 -8.35
CA LYS A 225 -21.15 -5.32 -8.98
C LYS A 225 -20.15 -6.26 -9.66
N GLY A 226 -20.17 -7.53 -9.24
CA GLY A 226 -19.31 -8.58 -9.79
C GLY A 226 -17.84 -8.50 -9.37
N CYS A 227 -17.44 -7.59 -8.47
CA CYS A 227 -16.08 -7.50 -7.98
C CYS A 227 -15.68 -8.75 -7.19
N ASP A 228 -14.39 -9.12 -7.33
CA ASP A 228 -13.76 -10.18 -6.55
C ASP A 228 -13.31 -9.68 -5.18
N PHE A 229 -12.93 -8.38 -5.11
CA PHE A 229 -12.46 -7.75 -3.88
C PHE A 229 -13.09 -6.37 -3.69
N LEU A 230 -13.37 -6.05 -2.43
CA LEU A 230 -13.74 -4.72 -1.96
C LEU A 230 -12.59 -4.18 -1.10
N TYR A 231 -12.15 -2.97 -1.38
CA TYR A 231 -11.04 -2.33 -0.70
C TYR A 231 -11.45 -0.96 -0.16
N THR A 232 -10.98 -0.60 1.03
CA THR A 232 -11.10 0.77 1.54
C THR A 232 -9.89 1.13 2.40
N ASP A 233 -9.77 2.41 2.74
CA ASP A 233 -8.78 2.96 3.65
C ASP A 233 -9.46 4.02 4.53
N VAL A 234 -8.80 4.43 5.59
CA VAL A 234 -9.30 5.47 6.49
C VAL A 234 -9.67 6.74 5.72
N TRP A 235 -10.81 7.32 6.05
CA TRP A 235 -11.29 8.55 5.39
C TRP A 235 -10.54 9.79 5.81
N VAL A 236 -9.91 9.74 6.98
CA VAL A 236 -9.15 10.85 7.54
C VAL A 236 -7.82 10.35 8.08
N SER A 237 -6.74 10.96 7.64
CA SER A 237 -5.40 10.59 8.10
C SER A 237 -5.13 11.13 9.50
N MET A 238 -4.32 10.41 10.28
CA MET A 238 -3.89 10.87 11.59
C MET A 238 -3.18 12.23 11.48
N GLY A 239 -3.64 13.22 12.28
CA GLY A 239 -3.06 14.56 12.33
C GLY A 239 -3.79 15.61 11.49
N GLU A 240 -4.87 15.26 10.79
CA GLU A 240 -5.73 16.23 10.12
C GLU A 240 -6.63 16.97 11.13
N ALA A 241 -6.98 18.23 10.81
CA ALA A 241 -7.81 19.08 11.65
C ALA A 241 -9.22 18.49 11.83
N GLN A 242 -9.80 18.67 13.02
CA GLN A 242 -11.10 18.07 13.39
C GLN A 242 -12.25 18.57 12.51
N GLU A 243 -12.16 19.80 12.00
CA GLU A 243 -13.17 20.38 11.09
C GLU A 243 -13.24 19.65 9.75
N ALA A 244 -12.11 19.07 9.30
CA ALA A 244 -12.08 18.26 8.08
C ALA A 244 -12.79 16.91 8.26
N TRP A 245 -12.91 16.41 9.49
CA TRP A 245 -13.54 15.13 9.79
C TRP A 245 -15.04 15.15 9.52
N GLU A 246 -15.75 16.18 10.01
CA GLU A 246 -17.21 16.26 9.90
C GLU A 246 -17.68 16.27 8.45
N GLU A 247 -17.02 17.06 7.62
CA GLU A 247 -17.35 17.15 6.20
C GLU A 247 -17.03 15.84 5.46
N ARG A 248 -15.87 15.22 5.72
CA ARG A 248 -15.50 13.96 5.11
C ARG A 248 -16.38 12.81 5.54
N VAL A 249 -16.69 12.68 6.82
CA VAL A 249 -17.61 11.66 7.31
C VAL A 249 -18.95 11.79 6.61
N LYS A 250 -19.50 13.00 6.51
CA LYS A 250 -20.78 13.25 5.84
C LYS A 250 -20.76 12.85 4.35
N GLN A 251 -19.67 13.17 3.65
CA GLN A 251 -19.55 12.90 2.22
C GLN A 251 -19.23 11.44 1.91
N LEU A 252 -18.47 10.77 2.78
CA LEU A 252 -17.98 9.41 2.54
C LEU A 252 -18.84 8.32 3.19
N LEU A 253 -19.72 8.66 4.15
CA LEU A 253 -20.59 7.67 4.80
C LEU A 253 -21.43 6.80 3.81
N PRO A 254 -21.92 7.32 2.66
CA PRO A 254 -22.58 6.50 1.65
C PRO A 254 -21.68 5.42 1.01
N TYR A 255 -20.34 5.56 1.17
CA TYR A 255 -19.34 4.66 0.62
C TYR A 255 -18.74 3.71 1.67
N GLN A 256 -19.31 3.67 2.88
CA GLN A 256 -18.92 2.71 3.92
C GLN A 256 -19.14 1.29 3.43
N ILE A 257 -18.12 0.43 3.59
CA ILE A 257 -18.28 -1.00 3.31
C ILE A 257 -19.04 -1.66 4.48
N ASN A 258 -20.25 -2.06 4.21
CA ASN A 258 -21.14 -2.80 5.09
C ASN A 258 -21.68 -4.06 4.39
N MET A 259 -22.46 -4.87 5.08
CA MET A 259 -22.99 -6.13 4.51
C MET A 259 -23.90 -5.93 3.30
N ASP A 260 -24.56 -4.78 3.16
CA ASP A 260 -25.38 -4.50 1.97
C ASP A 260 -24.49 -4.23 0.75
N VAL A 261 -23.36 -3.54 0.92
CA VAL A 261 -22.34 -3.35 -0.13
C VAL A 261 -21.72 -4.71 -0.52
N VAL A 262 -21.41 -5.57 0.46
CA VAL A 262 -20.91 -6.93 0.19
C VAL A 262 -21.93 -7.72 -0.65
N LYS A 263 -23.21 -7.71 -0.27
CA LYS A 263 -24.30 -8.37 -1.02
C LYS A 263 -24.50 -7.77 -2.41
N ALA A 264 -24.34 -6.45 -2.56
CA ALA A 264 -24.50 -5.75 -3.84
C ALA A 264 -23.48 -6.18 -4.89
N THR A 265 -22.35 -6.76 -4.50
CA THR A 265 -21.41 -7.37 -5.45
C THR A 265 -22.05 -8.53 -6.23
N GLY A 266 -23.01 -9.24 -5.65
CA GLY A 266 -23.56 -10.47 -6.20
C GLY A 266 -22.55 -11.62 -6.28
N ASN A 267 -21.35 -11.45 -5.74
CA ASN A 267 -20.30 -12.46 -5.72
C ASN A 267 -20.20 -13.10 -4.32
N PRO A 268 -20.58 -14.38 -4.15
CA PRO A 268 -20.57 -15.05 -2.85
C PRO A 268 -19.17 -15.28 -2.29
N THR A 269 -18.15 -15.12 -3.11
CA THR A 269 -16.75 -15.35 -2.74
C THR A 269 -15.94 -14.05 -2.65
N VAL A 270 -16.62 -12.91 -2.70
CA VAL A 270 -15.97 -11.60 -2.56
C VAL A 270 -15.17 -11.52 -1.27
N LYS A 271 -14.01 -10.87 -1.31
CA LYS A 271 -13.20 -10.63 -0.12
C LYS A 271 -13.06 -9.14 0.17
N PHE A 272 -12.95 -8.81 1.46
CA PHE A 272 -12.73 -7.47 1.97
C PHE A 272 -11.27 -7.28 2.34
N MET A 273 -10.70 -6.15 1.91
CA MET A 273 -9.30 -5.76 2.11
C MET A 273 -9.19 -4.34 2.69
N HIS A 274 -8.15 -4.10 3.47
CA HIS A 274 -7.84 -2.82 4.10
C HIS A 274 -6.38 -2.77 4.55
N CYS A 275 -5.64 -1.73 4.19
CA CYS A 275 -4.21 -1.61 4.54
C CYS A 275 -3.93 -1.45 6.04
N LEU A 276 -4.95 -1.23 6.86
CA LEU A 276 -4.89 -0.99 8.29
C LEU A 276 -4.04 0.26 8.67
N PRO A 277 -4.40 0.97 9.79
CA PRO A 277 -5.49 0.66 10.74
C PRO A 277 -6.87 0.95 10.16
N ALA A 278 -7.91 0.29 10.68
CA ALA A 278 -9.30 0.51 10.30
C ALA A 278 -10.11 1.07 11.48
N PHE A 279 -11.06 1.96 11.17
CA PHE A 279 -12.04 2.46 12.15
C PHE A 279 -13.34 1.69 12.03
N HIS A 280 -13.33 0.42 12.46
CA HIS A 280 -14.47 -0.49 12.37
C HIS A 280 -15.28 -0.59 13.66
N ASN A 281 -14.74 -0.12 14.80
CA ASN A 281 -15.39 -0.15 16.10
C ASN A 281 -14.95 1.01 17.02
N ASP A 282 -15.43 1.01 18.25
CA ASP A 282 -15.16 2.03 19.29
C ASP A 282 -14.13 1.58 20.35
N GLU A 283 -13.33 0.55 20.09
CA GLU A 283 -12.34 0.07 21.07
C GLU A 283 -11.10 0.96 21.16
N THR A 284 -10.78 1.71 20.10
CA THR A 284 -9.64 2.65 20.10
C THR A 284 -10.02 4.03 20.63
N THR A 285 -9.03 4.82 21.04
CA THR A 285 -9.27 6.21 21.50
C THR A 285 -9.99 7.03 20.42
N VAL A 286 -9.55 6.91 19.16
CA VAL A 286 -10.15 7.64 18.04
C VAL A 286 -11.55 7.08 17.72
N GLY A 287 -11.72 5.77 17.73
CA GLY A 287 -13.02 5.13 17.53
C GLY A 287 -14.07 5.58 18.54
N LYS A 288 -13.69 5.71 19.84
CA LYS A 288 -14.57 6.28 20.89
C LYS A 288 -14.96 7.72 20.60
N GLN A 289 -13.99 8.57 20.21
CA GLN A 289 -14.27 9.96 19.85
C GLN A 289 -15.25 10.07 18.68
N VAL A 290 -15.07 9.23 17.66
CA VAL A 290 -15.97 9.15 16.51
C VAL A 290 -17.37 8.70 16.92
N ALA A 291 -17.47 7.66 17.76
CA ALA A 291 -18.74 7.16 18.25
C ALA A 291 -19.49 8.22 19.09
N GLU A 292 -18.79 8.94 19.95
CA GLU A 292 -19.34 10.02 20.78
C GLU A 292 -19.78 11.24 19.94
N GLN A 293 -18.99 11.61 18.94
CA GLN A 293 -19.22 12.83 18.16
C GLN A 293 -20.25 12.62 17.02
N TYR A 294 -20.22 11.48 16.34
CA TYR A 294 -21.01 11.22 15.13
C TYR A 294 -22.09 10.14 15.33
N GLY A 295 -22.09 9.45 16.48
CA GLY A 295 -23.01 8.34 16.73
C GLY A 295 -22.74 7.10 15.87
N LEU A 296 -21.53 6.98 15.29
CA LEU A 296 -21.11 5.91 14.40
C LEU A 296 -20.14 4.98 15.12
N LYS A 297 -20.37 3.68 15.06
CA LYS A 297 -19.46 2.67 15.64
C LYS A 297 -18.32 2.26 14.71
N GLY A 298 -18.42 2.57 13.43
CA GLY A 298 -17.40 2.35 12.41
C GLY A 298 -17.50 3.45 11.36
N LEU A 299 -16.41 3.74 10.65
CA LEU A 299 -16.37 4.74 9.58
C LEU A 299 -16.36 4.05 8.20
N GLU A 300 -15.18 3.76 7.68
CA GLU A 300 -14.99 3.23 6.32
C GLU A 300 -15.47 1.79 6.16
N VAL A 301 -15.56 1.05 7.26
CA VAL A 301 -16.06 -0.33 7.29
C VAL A 301 -16.82 -0.59 8.58
N THR A 302 -17.84 -1.45 8.52
CA THR A 302 -18.55 -1.92 9.73
C THR A 302 -17.81 -3.09 10.39
N GLU A 303 -17.97 -3.23 11.72
CA GLU A 303 -17.47 -4.36 12.50
C GLU A 303 -17.92 -5.70 11.92
N GLU A 304 -19.20 -5.77 11.49
CA GLU A 304 -19.78 -6.98 10.91
C GLU A 304 -19.00 -7.47 9.68
N VAL A 305 -18.54 -6.58 8.81
CA VAL A 305 -17.72 -6.94 7.63
C VAL A 305 -16.28 -7.24 8.06
N PHE A 306 -15.72 -6.39 8.92
CA PHE A 306 -14.32 -6.49 9.34
C PHE A 306 -14.01 -7.83 10.03
N GLU A 307 -14.93 -8.34 10.87
CA GLU A 307 -14.79 -9.59 11.62
C GLU A 307 -15.43 -10.81 10.90
N SER A 308 -15.89 -10.64 9.66
CA SER A 308 -16.52 -11.71 8.89
C SER A 308 -15.50 -12.58 8.14
N GLU A 309 -16.00 -13.70 7.59
CA GLU A 309 -15.25 -14.58 6.66
C GLU A 309 -14.86 -13.91 5.33
N TYR A 310 -15.46 -12.76 5.03
CA TYR A 310 -15.07 -11.96 3.87
C TYR A 310 -13.74 -11.25 4.08
N SER A 311 -13.38 -10.93 5.32
CA SER A 311 -12.19 -10.15 5.66
C SER A 311 -10.91 -10.97 5.54
N ILE A 312 -9.95 -10.44 4.80
CA ILE A 312 -8.59 -11.01 4.64
C ILE A 312 -7.51 -9.98 4.98
N VAL A 313 -7.85 -8.98 5.80
CA VAL A 313 -6.98 -7.85 6.13
C VAL A 313 -5.71 -8.25 6.88
N PHE A 314 -5.74 -9.34 7.64
CA PHE A 314 -4.55 -9.82 8.37
C PHE A 314 -3.60 -10.61 7.47
N ASP A 315 -4.11 -11.37 6.50
CA ASP A 315 -3.29 -12.00 5.45
C ASP A 315 -2.61 -10.93 4.57
N GLU A 316 -3.35 -9.86 4.25
CA GLU A 316 -2.83 -8.70 3.55
C GLU A 316 -1.71 -8.00 4.35
N ALA A 317 -1.94 -7.77 5.65
CA ALA A 317 -0.94 -7.17 6.53
C ALA A 317 0.33 -8.04 6.65
N GLU A 318 0.19 -9.36 6.72
CA GLU A 318 1.32 -10.30 6.72
C GLU A 318 2.11 -10.23 5.41
N ASN A 319 1.42 -10.20 4.27
CA ASN A 319 2.03 -10.14 2.95
C ASN A 319 2.92 -8.91 2.73
N ARG A 320 2.73 -7.83 3.52
CA ARG A 320 3.64 -6.69 3.56
C ARG A 320 5.09 -7.09 3.83
N MET A 321 5.30 -7.99 4.80
CA MET A 321 6.63 -8.48 5.13
C MET A 321 7.24 -9.27 3.96
N HIS A 322 6.47 -10.14 3.32
CA HIS A 322 6.97 -10.97 2.23
C HIS A 322 7.30 -10.18 0.96
N THR A 323 6.45 -9.21 0.61
CA THR A 323 6.70 -8.37 -0.58
C THR A 323 7.81 -7.35 -0.36
N ILE A 324 7.92 -6.76 0.82
CA ILE A 324 9.04 -5.90 1.20
C ILE A 324 10.35 -6.70 1.16
N LYS A 325 10.35 -7.94 1.66
CA LYS A 325 11.50 -8.85 1.58
C LYS A 325 11.93 -9.05 0.13
N ALA A 326 10.98 -9.34 -0.76
CA ALA A 326 11.26 -9.53 -2.19
C ALA A 326 11.83 -8.26 -2.84
N VAL A 327 11.29 -7.07 -2.54
CA VAL A 327 11.82 -5.80 -3.04
C VAL A 327 13.26 -5.60 -2.59
N MET A 328 13.57 -5.81 -1.29
CA MET A 328 14.94 -5.69 -0.79
C MET A 328 15.89 -6.70 -1.42
N VAL A 329 15.47 -7.96 -1.55
CA VAL A 329 16.27 -9.00 -2.19
C VAL A 329 16.51 -8.69 -3.67
N ALA A 330 15.49 -8.27 -4.42
CA ALA A 330 15.62 -7.95 -5.84
C ALA A 330 16.52 -6.75 -6.12
N THR A 331 16.54 -5.76 -5.22
CA THR A 331 17.28 -4.50 -5.44
C THR A 331 18.63 -4.46 -4.76
N LEU A 332 18.83 -5.23 -3.68
CA LEU A 332 20.06 -5.20 -2.86
C LEU A 332 20.75 -6.56 -2.76
N GLY A 333 20.06 -7.67 -3.05
CA GLY A 333 20.59 -9.04 -2.94
C GLY A 333 21.77 -9.31 -3.89
N ASN A 334 22.56 -10.29 -3.51
CA ASN A 334 23.72 -10.75 -4.29
C ASN A 334 23.30 -11.67 -5.42
#